data_85e929a0e19d8cb2f5c7f79681d61a43
#
_entry.id   85e929a0e19d8cb2f5c7f79681d61a43
#
_cell.length_a   1.000
_cell.length_b   1.000
_cell.length_c   1.000
_cell.angle_alpha   90.00
_cell.angle_beta   90.00
_cell.angle_gamma   90.00
#
_symmetry.space_group_name_H-M   'P 1'
#
loop_
_entity.id
_entity.type
_entity.pdbx_description
1 polymer ?
#
loop_
_entity_poly.entity_id
_entity_poly.type
_entity_poly.pdbx_seq_one_letter_code
_entity_poly.pdbx_strand_id
1 'polypeptide(L)'
;MKNIKLLPFERNRYFTGKMLTSADFAAEQRYINNKRRFINNMMFGAGIVCGMSVDCLDEKNIRIDSGAAIDGYGREIVIPEAQIKKLSAIDGFEDTQSDSLCIYAAYDEENIQPVYSASKKSKEDEYENNRTQEAYRIYIKDDIEDELEIIDLSEFLLQRELFANENVKIVMQLPSVACIGKSIKVRIKLIKLSKENTNISYKAVLQFPAFVSENGGHEQEIIFNNVNLDKTEYISEEIWLKSEDIQSDDTSIMLKRESVECTINDINVPADDNIKFLIRCVYDEPRHLVDSHIGKKNIDERVMAYKYSDICLARIKINRLSNSYEIVKVIEQDVKA
;
A
#
# COMPACT_ATOMS: atom_id res chain seq x y z
N MET A 1 -3.55 9.71 -15.46
CA MET A 1 -4.67 8.88 -15.00
C MET A 1 -5.66 8.70 -16.14
N LYS A 2 -5.81 7.48 -16.67
CA LYS A 2 -6.87 7.20 -17.64
C LYS A 2 -8.17 7.05 -16.83
N ASN A 3 -9.08 8.01 -16.95
CA ASN A 3 -10.41 7.91 -16.37
C ASN A 3 -11.09 6.65 -16.91
N ILE A 4 -11.27 5.65 -16.07
CA ILE A 4 -12.05 4.47 -16.39
C ILE A 4 -13.51 4.90 -16.38
N LYS A 5 -14.06 5.25 -17.55
CA LYS A 5 -15.50 5.36 -17.71
C LYS A 5 -16.07 3.95 -17.68
N LEU A 6 -16.56 3.55 -16.52
CA LEU A 6 -17.14 2.22 -16.34
C LEU A 6 -18.49 2.07 -17.02
N LEU A 7 -19.25 3.13 -17.22
CA LEU A 7 -20.63 3.10 -17.69
C LEU A 7 -20.93 4.26 -18.65
N PRO A 8 -21.83 4.07 -19.63
CA PRO A 8 -22.48 2.82 -20.00
C PRO A 8 -21.57 1.90 -20.82
N PHE A 9 -21.80 0.58 -20.72
CA PHE A 9 -21.12 -0.38 -21.60
C PHE A 9 -21.77 -0.41 -22.96
N GLU A 10 -21.02 -0.17 -24.02
CA GLU A 10 -21.46 -0.21 -25.41
C GLU A 10 -20.96 -1.49 -26.07
N ARG A 11 -21.83 -2.15 -26.83
CA ARG A 11 -21.51 -3.33 -27.64
C ARG A 11 -21.95 -3.16 -29.06
N ASN A 12 -21.32 -3.87 -29.98
CA ASN A 12 -21.76 -3.91 -31.36
C ASN A 12 -23.18 -4.51 -31.51
N ARG A 13 -23.96 -3.91 -32.37
CA ARG A 13 -25.22 -4.49 -32.85
C ARG A 13 -25.00 -4.98 -34.27
N TYR A 14 -25.19 -6.27 -34.50
CA TYR A 14 -25.07 -6.88 -35.79
C TYR A 14 -26.43 -6.92 -36.49
N PHE A 15 -26.43 -6.63 -37.78
CA PHE A 15 -27.60 -6.74 -38.67
C PHE A 15 -27.16 -7.13 -40.06
N THR A 16 -28.08 -7.69 -40.87
CA THR A 16 -27.79 -8.13 -42.24
C THR A 16 -27.30 -6.96 -43.10
N GLY A 17 -26.14 -7.10 -43.74
CA GLY A 17 -25.52 -6.07 -44.58
C GLY A 17 -24.59 -5.11 -43.84
N LYS A 18 -24.39 -5.24 -42.50
CA LYS A 18 -23.39 -4.45 -41.80
C LYS A 18 -21.97 -4.89 -42.22
N MET A 19 -21.19 -3.96 -42.75
CA MET A 19 -19.74 -4.12 -42.94
C MET A 19 -19.04 -4.01 -41.62
N LEU A 20 -18.14 -4.95 -41.31
CA LEU A 20 -17.35 -4.96 -40.10
C LEU A 20 -15.97 -4.34 -40.40
N THR A 21 -15.57 -3.43 -39.55
CA THR A 21 -14.26 -2.75 -39.58
C THR A 21 -13.39 -3.19 -38.43
N SER A 22 -12.11 -2.89 -38.49
CA SER A 22 -11.18 -3.10 -37.33
C SER A 22 -11.68 -2.39 -36.07
N ALA A 23 -12.33 -1.23 -36.22
CA ALA A 23 -12.91 -0.48 -35.11
C ALA A 23 -14.10 -1.24 -34.44
N ASP A 24 -14.91 -1.97 -35.22
CA ASP A 24 -15.99 -2.80 -34.69
C ASP A 24 -15.43 -3.97 -33.84
N PHE A 25 -14.39 -4.63 -34.34
CA PHE A 25 -13.72 -5.71 -33.60
C PHE A 25 -13.06 -5.18 -32.33
N ALA A 26 -12.37 -4.05 -32.41
CA ALA A 26 -11.77 -3.41 -31.22
C ALA A 26 -12.83 -2.98 -30.20
N ALA A 27 -14.01 -2.52 -30.64
CA ALA A 27 -15.13 -2.18 -29.77
C ALA A 27 -15.69 -3.43 -29.06
N GLU A 28 -15.78 -4.55 -29.76
CA GLU A 28 -16.23 -5.82 -29.18
C GLU A 28 -15.27 -6.33 -28.09
N GLN A 29 -13.97 -6.37 -28.40
CA GLN A 29 -12.95 -6.75 -27.43
C GLN A 29 -12.96 -5.82 -26.19
N ARG A 30 -13.08 -4.52 -26.41
CA ARG A 30 -13.16 -3.54 -25.33
C ARG A 30 -14.39 -3.75 -24.46
N TYR A 31 -15.55 -4.04 -25.06
CA TYR A 31 -16.77 -4.35 -24.32
C TYR A 31 -16.56 -5.57 -23.41
N ILE A 32 -16.02 -6.67 -23.95
CA ILE A 32 -15.79 -7.91 -23.19
C ILE A 32 -14.81 -7.66 -22.05
N ASN A 33 -13.67 -7.03 -22.34
CA ASN A 33 -12.63 -6.75 -21.35
C ASN A 33 -13.15 -5.80 -20.24
N ASN A 34 -13.85 -4.73 -20.61
CA ASN A 34 -14.39 -3.79 -19.62
C ASN A 34 -15.45 -4.45 -18.73
N LYS A 35 -16.27 -5.34 -19.31
CA LYS A 35 -17.29 -6.09 -18.57
C LYS A 35 -16.65 -7.04 -17.56
N ARG A 36 -15.61 -7.79 -17.99
CA ARG A 36 -14.83 -8.69 -17.14
C ARG A 36 -14.16 -7.93 -16.02
N ARG A 37 -13.43 -6.85 -16.33
CA ARG A 37 -12.74 -5.98 -15.35
C ARG A 37 -13.72 -5.38 -14.34
N PHE A 38 -14.89 -4.96 -14.79
CA PHE A 38 -15.95 -4.48 -13.90
C PHE A 38 -16.41 -5.56 -12.92
N ILE A 39 -16.68 -6.78 -13.43
CA ILE A 39 -17.10 -7.91 -12.59
C ILE A 39 -16.02 -8.26 -11.59
N ASN A 40 -14.77 -8.37 -12.01
CA ASN A 40 -13.64 -8.67 -11.15
C ASN A 40 -13.53 -7.64 -10.00
N ASN A 41 -13.58 -6.35 -10.34
CA ASN A 41 -13.49 -5.30 -9.34
C ASN A 41 -14.68 -5.30 -8.36
N MET A 42 -15.91 -5.49 -8.88
CA MET A 42 -17.12 -5.45 -8.05
C MET A 42 -17.29 -6.69 -7.17
N MET A 43 -16.90 -7.87 -7.66
CA MET A 43 -17.13 -9.14 -6.95
C MET A 43 -15.94 -9.48 -6.03
N PHE A 44 -14.73 -9.25 -6.52
CA PHE A 44 -13.51 -9.71 -5.85
C PHE A 44 -12.66 -8.54 -5.29
N GLY A 45 -12.73 -7.36 -5.88
CA GLY A 45 -11.84 -6.24 -5.55
C GLY A 45 -10.38 -6.53 -5.93
N ALA A 46 -9.44 -5.62 -5.61
CA ALA A 46 -8.02 -5.81 -5.87
C ALA A 46 -7.34 -6.68 -4.79
N GLY A 47 -6.33 -7.47 -5.15
CA GLY A 47 -5.50 -8.27 -4.24
C GLY A 47 -5.07 -9.61 -4.81
N ILE A 48 -4.25 -10.34 -4.06
CA ILE A 48 -3.77 -11.68 -4.41
C ILE A 48 -4.94 -12.66 -4.30
N VAL A 49 -5.21 -13.41 -5.35
CA VAL A 49 -6.28 -14.43 -5.39
C VAL A 49 -5.74 -15.78 -4.94
N CYS A 50 -4.55 -16.16 -5.42
CA CYS A 50 -3.89 -17.40 -5.03
C CYS A 50 -2.38 -17.34 -5.32
N GLY A 51 -1.59 -18.09 -4.57
CA GLY A 51 -0.15 -18.15 -4.73
C GLY A 51 0.53 -16.79 -4.54
N MET A 52 1.54 -16.50 -5.37
CA MET A 52 2.33 -15.26 -5.33
C MET A 52 3.06 -15.01 -4.01
N SER A 53 3.32 -16.06 -3.22
CA SER A 53 4.14 -15.94 -2.01
C SER A 53 5.56 -15.49 -2.35
N VAL A 54 6.18 -14.77 -1.43
CA VAL A 54 7.55 -14.26 -1.60
C VAL A 54 8.39 -14.75 -0.45
N ASP A 55 9.23 -15.74 -0.72
CA ASP A 55 10.14 -16.34 0.25
C ASP A 55 11.55 -15.78 0.12
N CYS A 56 12.23 -15.60 1.26
CA CYS A 56 13.64 -15.32 1.30
C CYS A 56 14.42 -16.63 1.16
N LEU A 57 15.22 -16.78 0.10
CA LEU A 57 16.08 -17.95 -0.09
C LEU A 57 17.44 -17.78 0.60
N ASP A 58 17.98 -16.57 0.53
CA ASP A 58 19.24 -16.19 1.14
C ASP A 58 19.31 -14.67 1.33
N GLU A 59 20.42 -14.16 1.81
CA GLU A 59 20.64 -12.74 2.10
C GLU A 59 20.40 -11.79 0.89
N LYS A 60 20.33 -12.31 -0.35
CA LYS A 60 20.26 -11.51 -1.58
C LYS A 60 19.17 -11.94 -2.55
N ASN A 61 18.68 -13.17 -2.43
CA ASN A 61 17.77 -13.78 -3.37
C ASN A 61 16.41 -14.05 -2.74
N ILE A 62 15.38 -13.77 -3.51
CA ILE A 62 14.00 -14.10 -3.18
C ILE A 62 13.42 -15.06 -4.21
N ARG A 63 12.46 -15.83 -3.79
CA ARG A 63 11.61 -16.64 -4.64
C ARG A 63 10.21 -16.04 -4.64
N ILE A 64 9.65 -15.86 -5.81
CA ILE A 64 8.27 -15.46 -6.01
C ILE A 64 7.54 -16.65 -6.62
N ASP A 65 6.53 -17.16 -5.95
CA ASP A 65 5.77 -18.30 -6.44
C ASP A 65 4.79 -17.95 -7.55
N SER A 66 4.40 -18.96 -8.33
CA SER A 66 3.32 -18.83 -9.30
C SER A 66 1.99 -18.48 -8.61
N GLY A 67 1.12 -17.76 -9.31
CA GLY A 67 -0.16 -17.39 -8.75
C GLY A 67 -0.91 -16.38 -9.60
N ALA A 68 -2.00 -15.87 -9.04
CA ALA A 68 -2.86 -14.89 -9.70
C ALA A 68 -3.30 -13.79 -8.72
N ALA A 69 -3.42 -12.58 -9.24
CA ALA A 69 -3.95 -11.42 -8.54
C ALA A 69 -4.89 -10.63 -9.44
N ILE A 70 -5.74 -9.81 -8.83
CA ILE A 70 -6.60 -8.83 -9.52
C ILE A 70 -6.13 -7.45 -9.11
N ASP A 71 -5.80 -6.61 -10.08
CA ASP A 71 -5.36 -5.24 -9.82
C ASP A 71 -6.53 -4.28 -9.50
N GLY A 72 -6.22 -3.04 -9.12
CA GLY A 72 -7.22 -2.02 -8.80
C GLY A 72 -8.14 -1.65 -9.97
N TYR A 73 -7.80 -2.02 -11.20
CA TYR A 73 -8.64 -1.84 -12.40
C TYR A 73 -9.41 -3.10 -12.81
N GLY A 74 -9.33 -4.18 -12.00
CA GLY A 74 -9.97 -5.46 -12.30
C GLY A 74 -9.27 -6.29 -13.38
N ARG A 75 -7.99 -5.97 -13.70
CA ARG A 75 -7.19 -6.77 -14.63
C ARG A 75 -6.57 -7.94 -13.89
N GLU A 76 -6.47 -9.08 -14.55
CA GLU A 76 -5.82 -10.25 -14.00
C GLU A 76 -4.30 -10.15 -14.20
N ILE A 77 -3.54 -10.34 -13.13
CA ILE A 77 -2.08 -10.49 -13.15
C ILE A 77 -1.79 -11.95 -12.87
N VAL A 78 -1.12 -12.64 -13.80
CA VAL A 78 -0.82 -14.07 -13.66
C VAL A 78 0.67 -14.29 -13.75
N ILE A 79 1.25 -14.90 -12.71
CA ILE A 79 2.63 -15.40 -12.70
C ILE A 79 2.54 -16.91 -12.94
N PRO A 80 2.88 -17.40 -14.16
CA PRO A 80 2.63 -18.80 -14.52
C PRO A 80 3.58 -19.78 -13.83
N GLU A 81 4.81 -19.35 -13.51
CA GLU A 81 5.85 -20.19 -12.93
C GLU A 81 6.60 -19.47 -11.84
N ALA A 82 7.03 -20.20 -10.82
CA ALA A 82 7.85 -19.64 -9.75
C ALA A 82 9.20 -19.16 -10.30
N GLN A 83 9.67 -18.03 -9.81
CA GLN A 83 10.92 -17.43 -10.26
C GLN A 83 11.80 -17.03 -9.08
N ILE A 84 13.10 -17.24 -9.24
CA ILE A 84 14.11 -16.79 -8.30
C ILE A 84 14.75 -15.53 -8.88
N LYS A 85 14.77 -14.47 -8.08
CA LYS A 85 15.37 -13.20 -8.46
C LYS A 85 16.31 -12.70 -7.37
N LYS A 86 17.44 -12.15 -7.80
CA LYS A 86 18.27 -11.34 -6.93
C LYS A 86 17.56 -10.02 -6.71
N LEU A 87 17.41 -9.58 -5.45
CA LEU A 87 16.66 -8.37 -5.11
C LEU A 87 17.15 -7.14 -5.88
N SER A 88 18.49 -6.98 -6.01
CA SER A 88 19.09 -5.87 -6.78
C SER A 88 18.92 -5.96 -8.30
N ALA A 89 18.43 -7.06 -8.84
CA ALA A 89 18.15 -7.21 -10.26
C ALA A 89 16.68 -6.93 -10.61
N ILE A 90 15.87 -6.60 -9.62
CA ILE A 90 14.47 -6.24 -9.83
C ILE A 90 14.39 -4.74 -10.13
N ASP A 91 13.58 -4.38 -11.11
CA ASP A 91 13.37 -2.99 -11.53
C ASP A 91 13.02 -2.09 -10.34
N GLY A 92 13.60 -0.90 -10.31
CA GLY A 92 13.37 0.10 -9.28
C GLY A 92 14.21 -0.06 -8.02
N PHE A 93 14.96 -1.15 -7.82
CA PHE A 93 15.79 -1.32 -6.63
C PHE A 93 16.86 -0.23 -6.48
N GLU A 94 17.49 0.19 -7.57
CA GLU A 94 18.52 1.24 -7.55
C GLU A 94 17.97 2.62 -7.19
N ASP A 95 16.68 2.84 -7.39
CA ASP A 95 16.00 4.11 -7.09
C ASP A 95 15.55 4.18 -5.62
N THR A 96 15.63 3.07 -4.87
CA THR A 96 15.18 3.01 -3.48
C THR A 96 16.22 3.57 -2.51
N GLN A 97 15.75 4.26 -1.49
CA GLN A 97 16.58 4.86 -0.44
C GLN A 97 16.26 4.30 0.97
N SER A 98 15.08 3.74 1.15
CA SER A 98 14.63 3.16 2.42
C SER A 98 15.20 1.76 2.65
N ASP A 99 15.34 1.38 3.92
CA ASP A 99 15.62 -0.02 4.31
C ASP A 99 14.37 -0.89 4.33
N SER A 100 13.20 -0.28 4.17
CA SER A 100 11.91 -0.98 4.00
C SER A 100 11.43 -0.84 2.56
N LEU A 101 11.23 -1.95 1.88
CA LEU A 101 10.90 -2.02 0.47
C LEU A 101 9.61 -2.80 0.26
N CYS A 102 8.84 -2.41 -0.76
CA CYS A 102 7.70 -3.20 -1.25
C CYS A 102 7.97 -3.77 -2.64
N ILE A 103 7.66 -5.06 -2.81
CA ILE A 103 7.66 -5.72 -4.13
C ILE A 103 6.25 -5.65 -4.69
N TYR A 104 6.14 -5.14 -5.90
CA TYR A 104 4.88 -5.02 -6.61
C TYR A 104 4.83 -5.91 -7.84
N ALA A 105 3.65 -6.45 -8.11
CA ALA A 105 3.28 -7.01 -9.41
C ALA A 105 2.33 -6.04 -10.12
N ALA A 106 2.65 -5.70 -11.37
CA ALA A 106 1.85 -4.85 -12.23
C ALA A 106 1.42 -5.61 -13.47
N TYR A 107 0.21 -5.33 -13.95
CA TYR A 107 -0.25 -5.79 -15.25
C TYR A 107 0.53 -5.10 -16.35
N ASP A 108 0.93 -5.86 -17.36
CA ASP A 108 1.62 -5.35 -18.55
C ASP A 108 1.06 -6.00 -19.83
N GLU A 109 1.38 -5.43 -20.98
CA GLU A 109 0.97 -5.93 -22.29
C GLU A 109 2.17 -5.87 -23.24
N GLU A 110 2.49 -6.99 -23.85
CA GLU A 110 3.54 -7.09 -24.86
C GLU A 110 2.94 -7.24 -26.25
N ASN A 111 3.35 -6.39 -27.17
CA ASN A 111 2.98 -6.49 -28.58
C ASN A 111 3.90 -7.49 -29.28
N ILE A 112 3.33 -8.55 -29.82
CA ILE A 112 4.07 -9.67 -30.41
C ILE A 112 3.64 -9.95 -31.86
N GLN A 113 4.44 -10.77 -32.55
CA GLN A 113 4.22 -11.22 -33.91
C GLN A 113 4.13 -10.06 -34.92
N PRO A 114 5.24 -9.36 -35.19
CA PRO A 114 5.28 -8.31 -36.21
C PRO A 114 4.96 -8.89 -37.60
N VAL A 115 4.05 -8.23 -38.31
CA VAL A 115 3.66 -8.54 -39.70
C VAL A 115 3.83 -7.33 -40.59
N TYR A 116 4.15 -7.56 -41.84
CA TYR A 116 4.26 -6.48 -42.81
C TYR A 116 2.92 -5.77 -43.04
N SER A 117 2.91 -4.45 -42.94
CA SER A 117 1.74 -3.60 -43.13
C SER A 117 1.91 -2.72 -44.37
N ALA A 118 1.16 -3.02 -45.42
CA ALA A 118 1.18 -2.24 -46.65
C ALA A 118 0.52 -0.85 -46.55
N SER A 119 -0.11 -0.55 -45.40
CA SER A 119 -0.88 0.70 -45.22
C SER A 119 -0.06 1.87 -44.72
N LYS A 120 1.18 1.66 -44.27
CA LYS A 120 2.05 2.71 -43.72
C LYS A 120 2.94 3.34 -44.76
N LYS A 121 3.12 4.66 -44.65
CA LYS A 121 3.79 5.50 -45.65
C LYS A 121 5.30 5.75 -45.42
N SER A 122 5.87 5.26 -44.32
CA SER A 122 7.30 5.43 -43.99
C SER A 122 8.03 4.10 -43.93
N LYS A 123 9.31 4.07 -44.34
CA LYS A 123 10.16 2.87 -44.32
C LYS A 123 10.45 2.36 -42.88
N GLU A 124 10.31 3.20 -41.88
CA GLU A 124 10.56 2.83 -40.49
C GLU A 124 9.37 2.09 -39.82
N ASP A 125 8.19 2.14 -40.47
CA ASP A 125 6.92 1.62 -39.96
C ASP A 125 6.34 0.48 -40.80
N GLU A 126 7.18 -0.29 -41.49
CA GLU A 126 6.72 -1.36 -42.39
C GLU A 126 6.08 -2.56 -41.65
N TYR A 127 6.29 -2.64 -40.33
CA TYR A 127 5.78 -3.74 -39.51
C TYR A 127 4.79 -3.24 -38.46
N GLU A 128 3.71 -3.98 -38.29
CA GLU A 128 2.75 -3.82 -37.19
C GLU A 128 2.66 -5.11 -36.37
N ASN A 129 2.53 -4.99 -35.06
CA ASN A 129 2.31 -6.16 -34.23
C ASN A 129 0.90 -6.69 -34.41
N ASN A 130 0.79 -8.00 -34.67
CA ASN A 130 -0.45 -8.66 -34.98
C ASN A 130 -1.23 -9.10 -33.74
N ARG A 131 -0.56 -9.23 -32.60
CA ARG A 131 -1.14 -9.66 -31.33
C ARG A 131 -0.60 -8.88 -30.16
N THR A 132 -1.42 -8.78 -29.13
CA THR A 132 -1.04 -8.30 -27.80
C THR A 132 -1.14 -9.49 -26.86
N GLN A 133 -0.07 -9.78 -26.13
CA GLN A 133 -0.01 -10.79 -25.09
C GLN A 133 -0.10 -10.09 -23.73
N GLU A 134 -1.01 -10.58 -22.88
CA GLU A 134 -1.06 -10.13 -21.48
C GLU A 134 0.20 -10.63 -20.77
N ALA A 135 0.85 -9.75 -20.04
CA ALA A 135 2.11 -9.95 -19.34
C ALA A 135 2.03 -9.35 -17.94
N TYR A 136 3.11 -9.47 -17.19
CA TYR A 136 3.25 -8.84 -15.89
C TYR A 136 4.66 -8.30 -15.70
N ARG A 137 4.78 -7.32 -14.82
CA ARG A 137 6.05 -6.74 -14.43
C ARG A 137 6.20 -6.81 -12.92
N ILE A 138 7.37 -7.23 -12.44
CA ILE A 138 7.75 -7.16 -11.03
C ILE A 138 8.72 -6.01 -10.83
N TYR A 139 8.44 -5.16 -9.84
CA TYR A 139 9.30 -4.03 -9.52
C TYR A 139 9.28 -3.72 -8.01
N ILE A 140 10.23 -2.92 -7.57
CA ILE A 140 10.42 -2.53 -6.17
C ILE A 140 10.24 -1.03 -6.03
N LYS A 141 9.67 -0.63 -4.89
CA LYS A 141 9.65 0.76 -4.41
C LYS A 141 9.94 0.79 -2.91
N ASP A 142 10.35 1.96 -2.43
CA ASP A 142 10.38 2.22 -1.00
C ASP A 142 9.00 1.98 -0.39
N ASP A 143 8.96 1.35 0.79
CA ASP A 143 7.75 1.19 1.58
C ASP A 143 7.39 2.52 2.25
N ILE A 144 6.92 3.47 1.45
CA ILE A 144 6.54 4.81 1.90
C ILE A 144 5.07 4.84 2.35
N GLU A 145 4.29 3.83 1.95
CA GLU A 145 2.83 3.89 2.05
C GLU A 145 2.26 2.84 2.99
N ASP A 146 1.34 3.26 3.81
CA ASP A 146 0.50 2.38 4.61
C ASP A 146 -0.45 1.58 3.70
N GLU A 147 -0.66 0.30 3.98
CA GLU A 147 -1.71 -0.50 3.31
C GLU A 147 -3.08 0.17 3.40
N LEU A 148 -3.31 0.92 4.48
CA LEU A 148 -4.51 1.74 4.67
C LEU A 148 -4.62 2.91 3.70
N GLU A 149 -3.53 3.30 3.02
CA GLU A 149 -3.54 4.35 1.99
C GLU A 149 -3.87 3.82 0.59
N ILE A 150 -3.71 2.51 0.35
CA ILE A 150 -4.04 1.86 -0.93
C ILE A 150 -5.56 1.82 -1.14
N ILE A 151 -6.31 1.66 -0.05
CA ILE A 151 -7.75 1.73 0.00
C ILE A 151 -8.09 2.99 0.79
N ASP A 152 -8.99 3.84 0.31
CA ASP A 152 -9.46 5.01 1.07
C ASP A 152 -10.21 4.57 2.34
N LEU A 153 -9.42 4.21 3.34
CA LEU A 153 -9.88 3.81 4.67
C LEU A 153 -9.71 4.95 5.68
N SER A 154 -9.69 6.18 5.22
CA SER A 154 -9.59 7.37 6.10
C SER A 154 -10.62 7.35 7.24
N GLU A 155 -11.78 6.74 7.02
CA GLU A 155 -12.81 6.53 8.03
C GLU A 155 -12.40 5.56 9.16
N PHE A 156 -11.45 4.66 8.89
CA PHE A 156 -10.90 3.72 9.87
C PHE A 156 -9.59 4.19 10.48
N LEU A 157 -9.05 5.32 10.03
CA LEU A 157 -7.80 5.87 10.50
C LEU A 157 -8.05 7.07 11.42
N LEU A 158 -7.63 6.97 12.66
CA LEU A 158 -7.57 8.09 13.58
C LEU A 158 -6.23 8.79 13.42
N GLN A 159 -6.26 10.09 13.21
CA GLN A 159 -5.07 10.93 13.18
C GLN A 159 -5.25 12.08 14.15
N ARG A 160 -4.26 12.30 15.02
CA ARG A 160 -4.22 13.45 15.94
C ARG A 160 -2.82 14.04 16.04
N GLU A 161 -2.79 15.33 16.27
CA GLU A 161 -1.57 16.04 16.61
C GLU A 161 -1.23 15.77 18.07
N LEU A 162 -0.01 15.28 18.31
CA LEU A 162 0.56 15.12 19.66
C LEU A 162 1.24 16.41 20.10
N PHE A 163 1.81 17.13 19.14
CA PHE A 163 2.50 18.39 19.32
C PHE A 163 2.56 19.14 17.98
N ALA A 164 2.41 20.47 18.00
CA ALA A 164 2.63 21.32 16.84
C ALA A 164 3.11 22.71 17.25
N ASN A 165 4.07 23.22 16.50
CA ASN A 165 4.48 24.63 16.53
C ASN A 165 4.82 25.11 15.12
N GLU A 166 5.41 26.32 14.98
CA GLU A 166 5.75 26.91 13.67
C GLU A 166 6.81 26.09 12.89
N ASN A 167 7.62 25.30 13.57
CA ASN A 167 8.77 24.58 12.99
C ASN A 167 8.49 23.11 12.72
N VAL A 168 7.78 22.43 13.62
CA VAL A 168 7.56 20.99 13.58
C VAL A 168 6.17 20.61 14.06
N LYS A 169 5.71 19.48 13.57
CA LYS A 169 4.44 18.85 13.94
C LYS A 169 4.68 17.37 14.20
N ILE A 170 4.19 16.86 15.32
CA ILE A 170 4.19 15.43 15.63
C ILE A 170 2.76 14.93 15.55
N VAL A 171 2.56 13.92 14.71
CA VAL A 171 1.23 13.35 14.44
C VAL A 171 1.26 11.87 14.76
N MET A 172 0.24 11.39 15.46
CA MET A 172 0.00 9.96 15.64
C MET A 172 -1.16 9.50 14.77
N GLN A 173 -0.95 8.38 14.08
CA GLN A 173 -1.91 7.68 13.24
C GLN A 173 -2.10 6.27 13.76
N LEU A 174 -3.34 5.84 13.89
CA LEU A 174 -3.71 4.50 14.33
C LEU A 174 -5.11 4.12 13.82
N PRO A 175 -5.44 2.82 13.68
CA PRO A 175 -6.77 2.41 13.26
C PRO A 175 -7.82 2.72 14.34
N SER A 176 -9.02 3.10 13.91
CA SER A 176 -10.18 3.33 14.81
C SER A 176 -10.83 2.03 15.26
N VAL A 177 -10.49 0.91 14.60
CA VAL A 177 -11.02 -0.43 14.88
C VAL A 177 -9.86 -1.39 14.99
N ALA A 178 -9.88 -2.23 16.01
CA ALA A 178 -8.92 -3.32 16.21
C ALA A 178 -9.68 -4.66 16.25
N CYS A 179 -9.12 -5.69 15.63
CA CYS A 179 -9.66 -7.04 15.72
C CYS A 179 -8.98 -7.78 16.87
N ILE A 180 -9.77 -8.41 17.73
CA ILE A 180 -9.26 -9.09 18.92
C ILE A 180 -8.29 -10.20 18.54
N GLY A 181 -7.13 -10.22 19.21
CA GLY A 181 -6.04 -11.16 18.92
C GLY A 181 -5.15 -10.78 17.75
N LYS A 182 -5.50 -9.75 16.97
CA LYS A 182 -4.69 -9.24 15.86
C LYS A 182 -3.85 -8.02 16.28
N SER A 183 -2.78 -7.79 15.54
CA SER A 183 -1.93 -6.63 15.79
C SER A 183 -2.41 -5.42 14.99
N ILE A 184 -2.35 -4.27 15.64
CA ILE A 184 -2.55 -2.96 14.99
C ILE A 184 -1.23 -2.22 14.93
N LYS A 185 -1.08 -1.37 13.92
CA LYS A 185 0.06 -0.50 13.74
C LYS A 185 -0.26 0.90 14.23
N VAL A 186 0.55 1.42 15.12
CA VAL A 186 0.53 2.82 15.54
C VAL A 186 1.73 3.51 14.90
N ARG A 187 1.51 4.55 14.12
CA ARG A 187 2.56 5.31 13.46
C ARG A 187 2.66 6.71 14.04
N ILE A 188 3.86 7.10 14.40
CA ILE A 188 4.17 8.44 14.89
C ILE A 188 5.05 9.11 13.86
N LYS A 189 4.58 10.23 13.31
CA LYS A 189 5.29 11.02 12.30
C LYS A 189 5.72 12.34 12.89
N LEU A 190 7.00 12.64 12.78
CA LEU A 190 7.58 13.94 13.06
C LEU A 190 7.79 14.66 11.73
N ILE A 191 7.07 15.75 11.51
CA ILE A 191 6.98 16.46 10.23
C ILE A 191 7.61 17.84 10.38
N LYS A 192 8.49 18.21 9.47
CA LYS A 192 9.07 19.56 9.40
C LYS A 192 8.09 20.50 8.70
N LEU A 193 7.85 21.67 9.31
CA LEU A 193 7.01 22.72 8.75
C LEU A 193 7.81 23.92 8.25
N SER A 194 8.96 24.22 8.87
CA SER A 194 9.81 25.37 8.50
C SER A 194 10.89 24.98 7.51
N LYS A 195 11.46 25.99 6.82
CA LYS A 195 12.65 25.80 5.97
C LYS A 195 13.97 25.89 6.75
N GLU A 196 13.90 26.28 8.01
CA GLU A 196 15.08 26.46 8.88
C GLU A 196 15.55 25.12 9.44
N ASN A 197 16.81 25.08 9.80
CA ASN A 197 17.42 23.93 10.46
C ASN A 197 16.81 23.75 11.83
N THR A 198 16.20 22.61 12.10
CA THR A 198 15.49 22.37 13.35
C THR A 198 15.96 21.05 13.97
N ASN A 199 16.53 21.15 15.16
CA ASN A 199 16.83 20.00 16.00
C ASN A 199 15.70 19.78 16.99
N ILE A 200 15.21 18.55 17.08
CA ILE A 200 14.15 18.18 18.00
C ILE A 200 14.52 16.94 18.82
N SER A 201 14.25 17.02 20.11
CA SER A 201 14.18 15.86 21.00
C SER A 201 12.77 15.79 21.56
N TYR A 202 12.13 14.65 21.41
CA TYR A 202 10.79 14.40 21.91
C TYR A 202 10.75 13.06 22.60
N LYS A 203 10.27 13.05 23.83
CA LYS A 203 10.03 11.85 24.62
C LYS A 203 8.61 11.85 25.14
N ALA A 204 7.92 10.73 25.06
CA ALA A 204 6.58 10.56 25.60
C ALA A 204 6.33 9.09 25.94
N VAL A 205 5.41 8.82 26.89
CA VAL A 205 4.98 7.48 27.23
C VAL A 205 3.56 7.26 26.74
N LEU A 206 3.41 6.29 25.86
CA LEU A 206 2.14 5.83 25.35
C LEU A 206 1.63 4.69 26.23
N GLN A 207 0.41 4.80 26.75
CA GLN A 207 -0.26 3.78 27.54
C GLN A 207 -1.42 3.17 26.79
N PHE A 208 -1.51 1.84 26.79
CA PHE A 208 -2.48 1.07 26.02
C PHE A 208 -2.98 -0.17 26.82
N PRO A 209 -3.81 0.04 27.87
CA PRO A 209 -4.20 -1.03 28.79
C PRO A 209 -4.91 -2.22 28.16
N ALA A 210 -5.47 -2.04 26.95
CA ALA A 210 -6.19 -3.08 26.20
C ALA A 210 -5.32 -3.76 25.12
N PHE A 211 -4.06 -3.40 25.05
CA PHE A 211 -3.13 -3.92 24.05
C PHE A 211 -1.80 -4.28 24.71
N VAL A 212 -1.05 -5.15 24.04
CA VAL A 212 0.29 -5.55 24.44
C VAL A 212 1.26 -5.21 23.33
N SER A 213 2.38 -4.56 23.68
CA SER A 213 3.47 -4.31 22.75
C SER A 213 4.27 -5.59 22.46
N GLU A 214 5.13 -5.58 21.46
CA GLU A 214 6.06 -6.68 21.16
C GLU A 214 6.92 -7.08 22.37
N ASN A 215 7.18 -6.15 23.29
CA ASN A 215 7.94 -6.37 24.51
C ASN A 215 7.10 -6.91 25.69
N GLY A 216 5.82 -7.18 25.48
CA GLY A 216 4.91 -7.73 26.48
C GLY A 216 4.37 -6.72 27.51
N GLY A 217 4.61 -5.42 27.32
CA GLY A 217 4.14 -4.34 28.21
C GLY A 217 2.87 -3.66 27.70
N HIS A 218 2.18 -2.95 28.60
CA HIS A 218 1.01 -2.12 28.30
C HIS A 218 1.36 -0.62 28.17
N GLU A 219 2.62 -0.32 28.10
CA GLU A 219 3.13 1.02 27.85
C GLU A 219 4.44 0.96 27.04
N GLN A 220 4.70 2.00 26.28
CA GLN A 220 5.92 2.14 25.49
C GLN A 220 6.36 3.58 25.39
N GLU A 221 7.67 3.79 25.50
CA GLU A 221 8.28 5.10 25.26
C GLU A 221 8.41 5.36 23.76
N ILE A 222 8.08 6.60 23.38
CA ILE A 222 8.34 7.17 22.07
C ILE A 222 9.53 8.11 22.25
N ILE A 223 10.61 7.91 21.52
CA ILE A 223 11.82 8.69 21.68
C ILE A 223 12.38 9.14 20.35
N PHE A 224 12.37 10.44 20.11
CA PHE A 224 13.13 11.09 19.05
C PHE A 224 14.29 11.87 19.70
N ASN A 225 15.52 11.37 19.58
CA ASN A 225 16.68 12.00 20.22
C ASN A 225 17.44 12.84 19.22
N ASN A 226 17.49 14.16 19.47
CA ASN A 226 18.31 15.13 18.73
C ASN A 226 18.24 14.94 17.20
N VAL A 227 16.99 14.80 16.71
CA VAL A 227 16.71 14.56 15.30
C VAL A 227 16.88 15.86 14.52
N ASN A 228 17.79 15.85 13.55
CA ASN A 228 18.00 16.95 12.64
C ASN A 228 17.19 16.74 11.36
N LEU A 229 16.22 17.63 11.10
CA LEU A 229 15.30 17.55 9.96
C LEU A 229 15.80 18.33 8.71
N ASP A 230 17.12 18.42 8.49
CA ASP A 230 17.67 19.22 7.39
C ASP A 230 17.32 18.74 6.00
N LYS A 231 17.30 17.43 5.80
CA LYS A 231 17.20 16.80 4.48
C LYS A 231 15.91 15.99 4.26
N THR A 232 15.18 15.72 5.32
CA THR A 232 13.97 14.89 5.27
C THR A 232 12.75 15.71 5.65
N GLU A 233 11.67 15.59 4.90
CA GLU A 233 10.40 16.26 5.21
C GLU A 233 9.71 15.65 6.44
N TYR A 234 9.93 14.36 6.73
CA TYR A 234 9.39 13.69 7.91
C TYR A 234 10.23 12.47 8.32
N ILE A 235 10.11 12.10 9.60
CA ILE A 235 10.61 10.83 10.16
C ILE A 235 9.44 10.14 10.83
N SER A 236 9.37 8.82 10.70
CA SER A 236 8.30 8.04 11.33
C SER A 236 8.83 6.89 12.16
N GLU A 237 8.20 6.66 13.31
CA GLU A 237 8.34 5.46 14.13
C GLU A 237 7.06 4.65 14.10
N GLU A 238 7.17 3.32 14.11
CA GLU A 238 6.08 2.38 14.09
C GLU A 238 6.10 1.50 15.33
N ILE A 239 4.95 1.39 15.98
CA ILE A 239 4.73 0.54 17.14
C ILE A 239 3.65 -0.46 16.80
N TRP A 240 3.93 -1.74 17.01
CA TRP A 240 2.95 -2.80 16.83
C TRP A 240 2.35 -3.19 18.18
N LEU A 241 1.02 -3.14 18.25
CA LEU A 241 0.24 -3.45 19.44
C LEU A 241 -0.74 -4.58 19.12
N LYS A 242 -0.69 -5.66 19.89
CA LYS A 242 -1.63 -6.76 19.78
C LYS A 242 -2.80 -6.54 20.73
N SER A 243 -4.03 -6.60 20.24
CA SER A 243 -5.20 -6.47 21.09
C SER A 243 -5.40 -7.72 21.94
N GLU A 244 -5.69 -7.54 23.22
CA GLU A 244 -6.10 -8.60 24.12
C GLU A 244 -7.62 -8.81 24.10
N ASP A 245 -8.07 -10.00 24.55
CA ASP A 245 -9.48 -10.29 24.74
C ASP A 245 -9.99 -9.58 26.00
N ILE A 246 -10.50 -8.37 25.83
CA ILE A 246 -10.99 -7.55 26.93
C ILE A 246 -12.51 -7.46 26.85
N GLN A 247 -13.15 -7.86 27.93
CA GLN A 247 -14.60 -7.74 28.09
C GLN A 247 -15.11 -6.30 28.32
N SER A 248 -14.28 -5.28 28.12
CA SER A 248 -14.66 -3.88 28.35
C SER A 248 -14.71 -3.10 27.03
N ASP A 249 -15.78 -2.30 26.89
CA ASP A 249 -15.98 -1.40 25.75
C ASP A 249 -14.98 -0.23 25.67
N ASP A 250 -14.17 0.00 26.72
CA ASP A 250 -13.23 1.13 26.79
C ASP A 250 -11.79 0.68 26.46
N THR A 251 -11.53 0.56 25.17
CA THR A 251 -10.20 0.27 24.63
C THR A 251 -9.57 1.58 24.17
N SER A 252 -8.75 2.18 25.03
CA SER A 252 -8.13 3.46 24.72
C SER A 252 -6.62 3.37 24.71
N ILE A 253 -6.01 4.14 23.81
CA ILE A 253 -4.59 4.46 23.81
C ILE A 253 -4.45 5.89 24.32
N MET A 254 -3.59 6.09 25.31
CA MET A 254 -3.45 7.38 26.01
C MET A 254 -2.02 7.85 26.01
N LEU A 255 -1.85 9.15 25.83
CA LEU A 255 -0.61 9.85 26.07
C LEU A 255 -0.83 10.90 27.16
N LYS A 256 -0.12 10.75 28.28
CA LYS A 256 -0.24 11.67 29.41
C LYS A 256 0.69 12.85 29.25
N ARG A 257 0.19 14.06 29.46
CA ARG A 257 0.96 15.30 29.43
C ARG A 257 2.22 15.22 30.30
N GLU A 258 2.13 14.65 31.49
CA GLU A 258 3.21 14.53 32.45
C GLU A 258 4.39 13.68 31.93
N SER A 259 4.15 12.82 30.93
CA SER A 259 5.17 11.96 30.32
C SER A 259 5.86 12.61 29.13
N VAL A 260 5.43 13.80 28.69
CA VAL A 260 5.94 14.43 27.48
C VAL A 260 7.06 15.41 27.83
N GLU A 261 8.24 15.16 27.28
CA GLU A 261 9.37 16.07 27.27
C GLU A 261 9.70 16.45 25.83
N CYS A 262 9.67 17.74 25.51
CA CYS A 262 9.95 18.23 24.17
C CYS A 262 10.96 19.38 24.23
N THR A 263 12.07 19.27 23.49
CA THR A 263 13.02 20.33 23.27
C THR A 263 13.21 20.60 21.78
N ILE A 264 13.18 21.86 21.41
CA ILE A 264 13.40 22.33 20.04
C ILE A 264 14.49 23.36 20.05
N ASN A 265 15.57 23.11 19.31
CA ASN A 265 16.76 23.96 19.30
C ASN A 265 17.23 24.32 20.73
N ASP A 266 17.28 23.31 21.60
CA ASP A 266 17.67 23.42 23.03
C ASP A 266 16.71 24.23 23.93
N ILE A 267 15.54 24.62 23.41
CA ILE A 267 14.48 25.30 24.19
C ILE A 267 13.42 24.26 24.58
N ASN A 268 13.13 24.17 25.87
CA ASN A 268 12.10 23.31 26.41
C ASN A 268 10.69 23.87 26.06
N VAL A 269 9.86 23.04 25.45
CA VAL A 269 8.52 23.42 25.06
C VAL A 269 7.50 22.60 25.84
N PRO A 270 6.53 23.27 26.54
CA PRO A 270 5.54 22.57 27.33
C PRO A 270 4.61 21.74 26.41
N ALA A 271 4.20 20.59 26.89
CA ALA A 271 3.20 19.76 26.22
C ALA A 271 1.78 20.33 26.40
N ASP A 272 0.94 20.01 25.44
CA ASP A 272 -0.48 20.25 25.50
C ASP A 272 -1.19 19.29 26.49
N ASP A 273 -2.50 19.18 26.41
CA ASP A 273 -3.33 18.35 27.30
C ASP A 273 -3.12 16.84 27.06
N ASN A 274 -3.69 16.04 27.98
CA ASN A 274 -3.76 14.58 27.82
C ASN A 274 -4.49 14.22 26.50
N ILE A 275 -3.94 13.27 25.74
CA ILE A 275 -4.52 12.81 24.48
C ILE A 275 -5.04 11.40 24.67
N LYS A 276 -6.31 11.18 24.36
CA LYS A 276 -6.96 9.86 24.42
C LYS A 276 -7.51 9.50 23.05
N PHE A 277 -7.20 8.29 22.58
CA PHE A 277 -7.74 7.68 21.37
C PHE A 277 -8.65 6.53 21.79
N LEU A 278 -9.89 6.56 21.32
CA LEU A 278 -10.82 5.44 21.52
C LEU A 278 -10.76 4.52 20.32
N ILE A 279 -10.48 3.25 20.55
CA ILE A 279 -10.41 2.21 19.54
C ILE A 279 -11.53 1.21 19.79
N ARG A 280 -12.33 0.90 18.78
CA ARG A 280 -13.37 -0.13 18.90
C ARG A 280 -12.75 -1.50 18.63
N CYS A 281 -12.76 -2.39 19.62
CA CYS A 281 -12.36 -3.78 19.43
C CYS A 281 -13.54 -4.64 18.97
N VAL A 282 -13.30 -5.52 17.99
CA VAL A 282 -14.30 -6.40 17.38
C VAL A 282 -13.72 -7.81 17.21
N TYR A 283 -14.60 -8.82 17.20
CA TYR A 283 -14.25 -10.23 16.97
C TYR A 283 -14.21 -10.61 15.48
N ASP A 284 -14.26 -9.63 14.59
CA ASP A 284 -14.27 -9.86 13.16
C ASP A 284 -12.85 -9.80 12.59
N GLU A 285 -12.66 -10.33 11.38
CA GLU A 285 -11.39 -10.16 10.66
C GLU A 285 -11.33 -8.74 10.07
N PRO A 286 -10.15 -8.07 10.11
CA PRO A 286 -10.00 -6.70 9.61
C PRO A 286 -10.53 -6.53 8.20
N ARG A 287 -10.32 -7.54 7.39
CA ARG A 287 -10.73 -7.59 6.01
C ARG A 287 -12.24 -7.60 5.82
N HIS A 288 -13.00 -8.39 6.60
CA HIS A 288 -14.45 -8.40 6.52
C HIS A 288 -15.05 -7.02 6.82
N LEU A 289 -14.42 -6.27 7.73
CA LEU A 289 -14.82 -4.89 8.02
C LEU A 289 -14.60 -3.98 6.82
N VAL A 290 -13.42 -4.08 6.19
CA VAL A 290 -13.08 -3.32 4.98
C VAL A 290 -14.01 -3.69 3.84
N ASP A 291 -14.19 -4.97 3.56
CA ASP A 291 -15.05 -5.46 2.48
C ASP A 291 -16.51 -5.07 2.69
N SER A 292 -16.99 -5.15 3.94
CA SER A 292 -18.33 -4.69 4.32
C SER A 292 -18.50 -3.17 4.12
N HIS A 293 -17.47 -2.40 4.45
CA HIS A 293 -17.48 -0.95 4.27
C HIS A 293 -17.44 -0.57 2.77
N ILE A 294 -16.52 -1.17 2.02
CA ILE A 294 -16.42 -0.98 0.56
C ILE A 294 -17.71 -1.42 -0.13
N GLY A 295 -18.33 -2.51 0.31
CA GLY A 295 -19.60 -3.01 -0.22
C GLY A 295 -20.77 -2.05 -0.07
N LYS A 296 -20.72 -1.15 0.91
CA LYS A 296 -21.74 -0.10 1.15
C LYS A 296 -21.52 1.17 0.33
N LYS A 297 -20.31 1.35 -0.24
CA LYS A 297 -20.01 2.52 -1.08
C LYS A 297 -20.75 2.42 -2.42
N ASN A 298 -21.06 3.57 -3.00
CA ASN A 298 -21.61 3.62 -4.36
C ASN A 298 -20.54 3.18 -5.40
N ILE A 299 -20.97 2.97 -6.65
CA ILE A 299 -20.08 2.46 -7.72
C ILE A 299 -18.87 3.36 -7.91
N ASP A 300 -19.06 4.67 -7.94
CA ASP A 300 -17.97 5.62 -8.20
C ASP A 300 -16.96 5.63 -7.05
N GLU A 301 -17.43 5.69 -5.81
CA GLU A 301 -16.60 5.61 -4.61
C GLU A 301 -15.84 4.29 -4.53
N ARG A 302 -16.49 3.17 -4.90
CA ARG A 302 -15.87 1.85 -4.87
C ARG A 302 -14.74 1.72 -5.89
N VAL A 303 -14.92 2.25 -7.08
CA VAL A 303 -13.88 2.26 -8.12
C VAL A 303 -12.73 3.18 -7.77
N MET A 304 -13.04 4.31 -7.11
CA MET A 304 -12.03 5.27 -6.66
C MET A 304 -11.34 4.85 -5.35
N ALA A 305 -11.82 3.80 -4.67
CA ALA A 305 -11.24 3.30 -3.43
C ALA A 305 -9.82 2.73 -3.61
N TYR A 306 -9.46 2.31 -4.83
CA TYR A 306 -8.12 1.83 -5.13
C TYR A 306 -7.28 2.96 -5.74
N LYS A 307 -6.35 3.52 -4.99
CA LYS A 307 -5.43 4.56 -5.46
C LYS A 307 -4.44 4.03 -6.50
N TYR A 308 -4.05 2.76 -6.35
CA TYR A 308 -3.02 2.12 -7.17
C TYR A 308 -3.58 0.92 -7.91
N SER A 309 -3.10 0.73 -9.13
CA SER A 309 -3.44 -0.45 -9.92
C SER A 309 -2.67 -1.68 -9.49
N ASP A 310 -1.44 -1.49 -8.99
CA ASP A 310 -0.45 -2.54 -8.83
C ASP A 310 -0.61 -3.23 -7.47
N ILE A 311 -0.25 -4.50 -7.40
CA ILE A 311 -0.44 -5.34 -6.22
C ILE A 311 0.87 -5.49 -5.47
N CYS A 312 0.90 -5.08 -4.20
CA CYS A 312 2.01 -5.39 -3.31
C CYS A 312 2.00 -6.88 -2.99
N LEU A 313 3.09 -7.58 -3.27
CA LEU A 313 3.26 -9.00 -2.99
C LEU A 313 3.85 -9.24 -1.60
N ALA A 314 4.85 -8.44 -1.24
CA ALA A 314 5.52 -8.54 0.05
C ALA A 314 6.25 -7.25 0.41
N ARG A 315 6.48 -7.07 1.70
CA ARG A 315 7.37 -6.06 2.26
C ARG A 315 8.67 -6.71 2.67
N ILE A 316 9.78 -6.09 2.33
CA ILE A 316 11.12 -6.59 2.63
C ILE A 316 11.86 -5.55 3.45
N LYS A 317 12.40 -5.97 4.59
CA LYS A 317 13.40 -5.20 5.31
C LYS A 317 14.79 -5.64 4.89
N ILE A 318 15.61 -4.68 4.52
CA ILE A 318 17.02 -4.88 4.16
C ILE A 318 17.91 -4.10 5.11
N ASN A 319 19.15 -4.55 5.23
CA ASN A 319 20.24 -3.80 5.86
C ASN A 319 21.18 -3.34 4.74
N ARG A 320 21.32 -2.04 4.54
CA ARG A 320 22.22 -1.47 3.53
C ARG A 320 23.63 -1.37 4.09
N LEU A 321 24.56 -2.07 3.45
CA LEU A 321 25.98 -2.01 3.70
C LEU A 321 26.63 -1.06 2.67
N SER A 322 27.83 -0.55 2.92
CA SER A 322 28.49 0.45 2.06
C SER A 322 28.51 0.10 0.56
N ASN A 323 28.61 -1.20 0.19
CA ASN A 323 28.61 -1.68 -1.20
C ASN A 323 27.72 -2.91 -1.42
N SER A 324 26.82 -3.22 -0.49
CA SER A 324 25.97 -4.42 -0.56
C SER A 324 24.68 -4.17 0.23
N TYR A 325 23.86 -5.18 0.31
CA TYR A 325 22.68 -5.25 1.16
C TYR A 325 22.47 -6.69 1.63
N GLU A 326 21.72 -6.84 2.69
CA GLU A 326 21.26 -8.12 3.22
C GLU A 326 19.77 -8.07 3.48
N ILE A 327 19.03 -9.10 3.09
CA ILE A 327 17.62 -9.26 3.39
C ILE A 327 17.51 -9.70 4.85
N VAL A 328 16.86 -8.87 5.66
CA VAL A 328 16.65 -9.14 7.09
C VAL A 328 15.35 -9.91 7.32
N LYS A 329 14.28 -9.50 6.64
CA LYS A 329 12.94 -10.06 6.82
C LYS A 329 12.09 -9.85 5.59
N VAL A 330 11.29 -10.85 5.26
CA VAL A 330 10.19 -10.76 4.29
C VAL A 330 8.87 -10.88 5.06
N ILE A 331 7.94 -9.98 4.77
CA ILE A 331 6.58 -9.96 5.33
C ILE A 331 5.64 -10.08 4.14
N GLU A 332 5.02 -11.23 4.01
CA GLU A 332 4.07 -11.51 2.93
C GLU A 332 2.75 -10.76 3.11
N GLN A 333 2.07 -10.54 2.01
CA GLN A 333 0.70 -10.04 2.00
C GLN A 333 -0.29 -11.21 2.09
N ASP A 334 -1.41 -10.97 2.75
CA ASP A 334 -2.46 -11.97 2.87
C ASP A 334 -3.14 -12.23 1.52
N VAL A 335 -3.33 -13.52 1.23
CA VAL A 335 -4.12 -13.97 0.07
C VAL A 335 -5.60 -13.68 0.31
N LYS A 336 -6.28 -13.21 -0.69
CA LYS A 336 -7.73 -13.05 -0.65
C LYS A 336 -8.42 -14.41 -0.51
N ALA A 337 -9.13 -14.64 0.61
CA ALA A 337 -9.94 -15.83 0.83
C ALA A 337 -11.24 -15.78 0.01
#